data_6f36cf00a48d4c0324190aa9e4fdf9bd
#
_entry.id   6f36cf00a48d4c0324190aa9e4fdf9bd
#
_cell.length_a   1.000
_cell.length_b   1.000
_cell.length_c   1.000
_cell.angle_alpha   90.00
_cell.angle_beta   90.00
_cell.angle_gamma   90.00
#
_symmetry.space_group_name_H-M   'P 1'
#
loop_
_entity.id
_entity.type
_entity.pdbx_description
1 polymer ?
#
loop_
_entity_poly.entity_id
_entity_poly.type
_entity_poly.pdbx_seq_one_letter_code
_entity_poly.pdbx_strand_id
1 'polypeptide(L)'
;ATIDMNDGTLNTANMNKRYLQITHTTDANDNSVVQINRMSNIIFELKDDSVENGIVQPIDVVIENSNSSMSDVIKDNDRLSIFYEGLLATGLRDTLLKVKDETYNGKLYDLYYYKSHTWSEVASAPEDKKYGFTIFVEPDEVYLSKFDELGISTAQGMTRALYDLACKIYDPVYGNDADYQAA
;
A
#
# COMPACT_ATOMS: atom_id res chain seq x y z
N ALA A 1 26.98 -5.11 -9.38
CA ALA A 1 25.88 -6.03 -9.70
C ALA A 1 24.73 -5.89 -8.69
N THR A 2 23.55 -6.42 -8.98
CA THR A 2 22.37 -6.35 -8.09
C THR A 2 22.66 -6.97 -6.72
N ILE A 3 23.53 -7.97 -6.68
CA ILE A 3 23.97 -8.68 -5.48
C ILE A 3 24.83 -7.83 -4.55
N ASP A 4 25.57 -6.88 -5.10
CA ASP A 4 26.45 -6.01 -4.33
C ASP A 4 25.74 -4.74 -3.84
N MET A 5 24.45 -4.60 -4.14
CA MET A 5 23.66 -3.48 -3.64
C MET A 5 23.30 -3.70 -2.17
N ASN A 6 23.27 -2.61 -1.42
CA ASN A 6 22.71 -2.64 -0.07
C ASN A 6 21.20 -2.97 -0.10
N ASP A 7 20.68 -3.44 1.01
CA ASP A 7 19.24 -3.61 1.20
C ASP A 7 18.53 -2.31 0.85
N GLY A 8 17.45 -2.42 0.11
CA GLY A 8 16.66 -1.26 -0.27
C GLY A 8 15.92 -1.43 -1.59
N THR A 9 15.33 -0.35 -2.02
CA THR A 9 14.55 -0.28 -3.25
C THR A 9 15.45 0.12 -4.42
N LEU A 10 15.35 -0.59 -5.55
CA LEU A 10 16.03 -0.19 -6.77
C LEU A 10 15.59 1.20 -7.23
N ASN A 11 16.53 2.02 -7.67
CA ASN A 11 16.27 3.40 -8.12
C ASN A 11 15.45 3.49 -9.41
N THR A 12 15.38 2.39 -10.17
CA THR A 12 14.67 2.34 -11.43
C THR A 12 13.47 1.40 -11.31
N ALA A 13 12.31 1.89 -11.72
CA ALA A 13 11.10 1.08 -11.78
C ALA A 13 11.20 0.05 -12.92
N ASN A 14 10.61 -1.12 -12.73
CA ASN A 14 10.45 -2.12 -13.77
C ASN A 14 9.45 -1.66 -14.85
N MET A 15 9.25 -2.47 -15.90
CA MET A 15 8.32 -2.16 -16.99
C MET A 15 6.87 -1.94 -16.54
N ASN A 16 6.49 -2.50 -15.38
CA ASN A 16 5.18 -2.29 -14.76
C ASN A 16 5.14 -1.05 -13.85
N LYS A 17 6.14 -0.17 -13.93
CA LYS A 17 6.28 1.04 -13.11
C LYS A 17 6.34 0.77 -11.61
N ARG A 18 6.81 -0.42 -11.22
CA ARG A 18 7.01 -0.83 -9.82
C ARG A 18 8.48 -0.92 -9.49
N TYR A 19 8.83 -0.55 -8.28
CA TYR A 19 10.19 -0.67 -7.77
C TYR A 19 10.38 -2.04 -7.13
N LEU A 20 11.49 -2.71 -7.44
CA LEU A 20 11.87 -3.95 -6.81
C LEU A 20 12.66 -3.65 -5.54
N GLN A 21 12.43 -4.43 -4.50
CA GLN A 21 13.17 -4.36 -3.25
C GLN A 21 14.21 -5.50 -3.22
N ILE A 22 15.43 -5.15 -2.85
CA ILE A 22 16.51 -6.11 -2.61
C ILE A 22 16.66 -6.28 -1.09
N THR A 23 16.76 -7.51 -0.62
CA THR A 23 17.00 -7.84 0.79
C THR A 23 18.03 -8.94 0.88
N HIS A 24 19.04 -8.76 1.72
CA HIS A 24 20.01 -9.80 2.06
C HIS A 24 19.54 -10.52 3.33
N THR A 25 19.61 -11.84 3.27
CA THR A 25 19.24 -12.70 4.41
C THR A 25 20.12 -13.94 4.42
N THR A 26 19.91 -14.84 5.36
CA THR A 26 20.56 -16.14 5.42
C THR A 26 19.52 -17.25 5.38
N ASP A 27 19.87 -18.37 4.75
CA ASP A 27 19.05 -19.58 4.78
C ASP A 27 19.24 -20.35 6.10
N ALA A 28 18.56 -21.50 6.23
CA ALA A 28 18.64 -22.37 7.40
C ALA A 28 20.05 -22.97 7.65
N ASN A 29 20.97 -22.85 6.68
CA ASN A 29 22.35 -23.34 6.75
C ASN A 29 23.37 -22.20 6.86
N ASP A 30 22.92 -20.99 7.21
CA ASP A 30 23.73 -19.75 7.28
C ASP A 30 24.37 -19.32 5.95
N ASN A 31 23.88 -19.79 4.80
CA ASN A 31 24.32 -19.28 3.50
C ASN A 31 23.67 -17.92 3.21
N SER A 32 24.45 -17.03 2.62
CA SER A 32 23.92 -15.73 2.18
C SER A 32 22.92 -15.91 1.04
N VAL A 33 21.74 -15.30 1.18
CA VAL A 33 20.67 -15.31 0.20
C VAL A 33 20.31 -13.87 -0.14
N VAL A 34 20.16 -13.57 -1.42
CA VAL A 34 19.67 -12.28 -1.90
C VAL A 34 18.25 -12.47 -2.42
N GLN A 35 17.30 -11.76 -1.82
CA GLN A 35 15.89 -11.84 -2.16
C GLN A 35 15.43 -10.62 -2.92
N ILE A 36 14.51 -10.84 -3.86
CA ILE A 36 13.78 -9.78 -4.57
C ILE A 36 12.34 -9.78 -4.06
N ASN A 37 11.88 -8.62 -3.58
CA ASN A 37 10.55 -8.41 -3.00
C ASN A 37 10.22 -9.37 -1.84
N ARG A 38 11.23 -9.96 -1.18
CA ARG A 38 11.08 -10.99 -0.14
C ARG A 38 10.32 -12.24 -0.62
N MET A 39 10.23 -12.46 -1.92
CA MET A 39 9.49 -13.57 -2.54
C MET A 39 10.40 -14.53 -3.27
N SER A 40 11.37 -14.02 -3.99
CA SER A 40 12.18 -14.78 -4.90
C SER A 40 13.66 -14.65 -4.53
N ASN A 41 14.38 -15.76 -4.50
CA ASN A 41 15.82 -15.77 -4.25
C ASN A 41 16.59 -15.73 -5.56
N ILE A 42 17.70 -15.02 -5.59
CA ILE A 42 18.65 -15.12 -6.70
C ILE A 42 19.35 -16.46 -6.62
N ILE A 43 19.41 -17.19 -7.75
CA ILE A 43 20.14 -18.44 -7.87
C ILE A 43 21.63 -18.12 -7.94
N PHE A 44 22.33 -18.33 -6.83
CA PHE A 44 23.67 -17.81 -6.60
C PHE A 44 24.72 -18.37 -7.58
N GLU A 45 24.56 -19.61 -8.04
CA GLU A 45 25.45 -20.28 -9.00
C GLU A 45 25.36 -19.69 -10.40
N LEU A 46 24.26 -19.02 -10.72
CA LEU A 46 23.95 -18.45 -12.03
C LEU A 46 23.92 -16.91 -12.02
N LYS A 47 24.34 -16.32 -10.89
CA LYS A 47 24.29 -14.87 -10.71
C LYS A 47 25.17 -14.11 -11.68
N ASP A 48 24.77 -12.87 -11.96
CA ASP A 48 25.55 -11.89 -12.70
C ASP A 48 25.95 -12.35 -14.13
N ASP A 49 25.03 -13.06 -14.81
CA ASP A 49 25.25 -13.41 -16.21
C ASP A 49 25.23 -12.14 -17.07
N SER A 50 26.37 -11.80 -17.61
CA SER A 50 26.61 -10.56 -18.35
C SER A 50 26.21 -10.70 -19.81
N VAL A 51 25.34 -9.80 -20.26
CA VAL A 51 24.95 -9.65 -21.66
C VAL A 51 25.41 -8.29 -22.19
N GLU A 52 25.35 -8.08 -23.50
CA GLU A 52 25.87 -6.87 -24.17
C GLU A 52 25.32 -5.56 -23.59
N ASN A 53 24.05 -5.56 -23.13
CA ASN A 53 23.35 -4.37 -22.66
C ASN A 53 22.88 -4.47 -21.19
N GLY A 54 23.39 -5.42 -20.40
CA GLY A 54 22.98 -5.55 -19.00
C GLY A 54 23.46 -6.80 -18.30
N ILE A 55 22.79 -7.14 -17.22
CA ILE A 55 23.05 -8.32 -16.39
C ILE A 55 21.74 -9.07 -16.21
N VAL A 56 21.79 -10.39 -16.40
CA VAL A 56 20.68 -11.30 -16.12
C VAL A 56 20.86 -11.92 -14.73
N GLN A 57 19.85 -11.83 -13.91
CA GLN A 57 19.80 -12.45 -12.58
C GLN A 57 18.74 -13.56 -12.59
N PRO A 58 19.14 -14.83 -12.69
CA PRO A 58 18.21 -15.94 -12.53
C PRO A 58 17.65 -16.02 -11.11
N ILE A 59 16.36 -16.31 -11.01
CA ILE A 59 15.63 -16.38 -9.76
C ILE A 59 14.88 -17.71 -9.65
N ASP A 60 14.67 -18.18 -8.42
CA ASP A 60 14.08 -19.49 -8.13
C ASP A 60 12.55 -19.51 -8.29
N VAL A 61 11.89 -18.38 -8.07
CA VAL A 61 10.42 -18.23 -8.15
C VAL A 61 10.08 -17.00 -8.97
N VAL A 62 9.03 -17.09 -9.78
CA VAL A 62 8.52 -15.94 -10.54
C VAL A 62 8.03 -14.87 -9.57
N ILE A 63 8.51 -13.65 -9.77
CA ILE A 63 8.01 -12.50 -9.03
C ILE A 63 6.60 -12.19 -9.56
N GLU A 64 5.59 -12.64 -8.83
CA GLU A 64 4.22 -12.37 -9.19
C GLU A 64 3.92 -10.87 -9.07
N ASN A 65 3.20 -10.35 -10.06
CA ASN A 65 2.57 -9.06 -9.91
C ASN A 65 1.44 -9.21 -8.89
N SER A 66 1.63 -8.72 -7.68
CA SER A 66 0.48 -8.51 -6.80
C SER A 66 -0.43 -7.49 -7.47
N ASN A 67 -1.49 -7.97 -8.11
CA ASN A 67 -2.59 -7.13 -8.60
C ASN A 67 -3.58 -6.82 -7.48
N SER A 68 -3.32 -7.31 -6.28
CA SER A 68 -4.14 -7.06 -5.11
C SER A 68 -4.09 -5.58 -4.76
N SER A 69 -5.24 -4.98 -4.66
CA SER A 69 -5.39 -3.64 -4.09
C SER A 69 -5.13 -3.70 -2.58
N MET A 70 -4.95 -2.53 -1.97
CA MET A 70 -4.82 -2.44 -0.51
C MET A 70 -6.05 -3.03 0.20
N SER A 71 -7.24 -2.83 -0.36
CA SER A 71 -8.47 -3.41 0.17
C SER A 71 -8.54 -4.94 0.03
N ASP A 72 -7.94 -5.52 -1.03
CA ASP A 72 -7.86 -6.97 -1.18
C ASP A 72 -6.93 -7.58 -0.12
N VAL A 73 -5.78 -6.95 0.13
CA VAL A 73 -4.85 -7.40 1.19
C VAL A 73 -5.51 -7.39 2.57
N ILE A 74 -6.34 -6.37 2.85
CA ILE A 74 -7.09 -6.30 4.11
C ILE A 74 -8.16 -7.39 4.15
N LYS A 75 -8.93 -7.57 3.07
CA LYS A 75 -9.98 -8.57 2.94
C LYS A 75 -9.48 -10.00 3.14
N ASP A 76 -8.31 -10.32 2.55
CA ASP A 76 -7.75 -11.67 2.56
C ASP A 76 -7.01 -12.01 3.87
N ASN A 77 -7.02 -11.09 4.83
CA ASN A 77 -6.45 -11.31 6.15
C ASN A 77 -7.56 -11.58 7.18
N ASP A 78 -7.63 -12.82 7.67
CA ASP A 78 -8.65 -13.30 8.61
C ASP A 78 -8.73 -12.49 9.93
N ARG A 79 -7.68 -11.73 10.26
CA ARG A 79 -7.64 -10.91 11.49
C ARG A 79 -8.11 -9.46 11.27
N LEU A 80 -8.50 -9.09 10.06
CA LEU A 80 -8.87 -7.72 9.67
C LEU A 80 -10.31 -7.64 9.16
N SER A 81 -11.13 -8.64 9.47
CA SER A 81 -12.49 -8.76 8.93
C SER A 81 -13.38 -7.62 9.39
N ILE A 82 -13.26 -7.18 10.64
CA ILE A 82 -14.06 -6.07 11.20
C ILE A 82 -13.68 -4.74 10.56
N PHE A 83 -12.38 -4.50 10.36
CA PHE A 83 -11.92 -3.31 9.65
C PHE A 83 -12.42 -3.29 8.20
N TYR A 84 -12.37 -4.44 7.52
CA TYR A 84 -12.87 -4.56 6.16
C TYR A 84 -14.37 -4.25 6.06
N GLU A 85 -15.19 -4.73 7.00
CA GLU A 85 -16.61 -4.35 7.10
C GLU A 85 -16.80 -2.84 7.27
N GLY A 86 -15.95 -2.19 8.05
CA GLY A 86 -15.95 -0.72 8.17
C GLY A 86 -15.64 -0.01 6.85
N LEU A 87 -14.68 -0.53 6.05
CA LEU A 87 -14.37 0.00 4.72
C LEU A 87 -15.57 -0.14 3.76
N LEU A 88 -16.32 -1.25 3.84
CA LEU A 88 -17.52 -1.46 3.04
C LEU A 88 -18.64 -0.51 3.46
N ALA A 89 -18.91 -0.41 4.76
CA ALA A 89 -19.98 0.41 5.30
C ALA A 89 -19.81 1.91 5.00
N THR A 90 -18.55 2.39 4.94
CA THR A 90 -18.21 3.79 4.68
C THR A 90 -17.96 4.10 3.20
N GLY A 91 -17.92 3.10 2.32
CA GLY A 91 -17.53 3.26 0.91
C GLY A 91 -16.04 3.58 0.69
N LEU A 92 -15.22 3.60 1.74
CA LEU A 92 -13.78 3.87 1.65
C LEU A 92 -13.01 2.79 0.88
N ARG A 93 -13.57 1.57 0.80
CA ARG A 93 -13.03 0.52 -0.05
C ARG A 93 -12.79 1.00 -1.48
N ASP A 94 -13.77 1.68 -2.08
CA ASP A 94 -13.69 2.15 -3.47
C ASP A 94 -12.68 3.30 -3.64
N THR A 95 -12.46 4.07 -2.58
CA THR A 95 -11.40 5.07 -2.55
C THR A 95 -10.02 4.42 -2.58
N LEU A 96 -9.82 3.31 -1.87
CA LEU A 96 -8.55 2.58 -1.83
C LEU A 96 -8.22 1.82 -3.12
N LEU A 97 -9.21 1.63 -4.00
CA LEU A 97 -9.00 1.06 -5.33
C LEU A 97 -8.45 2.07 -6.33
N LYS A 98 -8.53 3.37 -6.04
CA LYS A 98 -8.08 4.42 -6.96
C LYS A 98 -6.56 4.44 -7.02
N VAL A 99 -6.02 4.26 -8.21
CA VAL A 99 -4.59 4.30 -8.49
C VAL A 99 -4.13 5.70 -8.91
N LYS A 100 -5.00 6.42 -9.58
CA LYS A 100 -4.73 7.78 -10.08
C LYS A 100 -5.98 8.65 -10.07
N ASP A 101 -5.76 9.94 -10.15
CA ASP A 101 -6.81 10.95 -10.29
C ASP A 101 -7.22 11.07 -11.77
N GLU A 102 -8.36 10.49 -12.13
CA GLU A 102 -8.87 10.50 -13.52
C GLU A 102 -9.30 11.90 -13.98
N THR A 103 -9.46 12.84 -13.06
CA THR A 103 -9.81 14.23 -13.39
C THR A 103 -8.57 15.11 -13.58
N TYR A 104 -7.38 14.58 -13.27
CA TYR A 104 -6.15 15.32 -13.37
C TYR A 104 -5.75 15.56 -14.84
N ASN A 105 -5.43 16.80 -15.14
CA ASN A 105 -4.88 17.20 -16.44
C ASN A 105 -3.55 17.93 -16.23
N GLY A 106 -2.44 17.22 -16.46
CA GLY A 106 -1.08 17.73 -16.26
C GLY A 106 -0.80 19.02 -17.04
N LYS A 107 -1.37 19.18 -18.24
CA LYS A 107 -1.17 20.36 -19.07
C LYS A 107 -1.62 21.67 -18.40
N LEU A 108 -2.57 21.62 -17.48
CA LEU A 108 -3.01 22.79 -16.73
C LEU A 108 -1.94 23.30 -15.74
N TYR A 109 -0.97 22.45 -15.39
CA TYR A 109 0.06 22.70 -14.40
C TYR A 109 1.44 22.91 -15.01
N ASP A 110 1.62 22.74 -16.32
CA ASP A 110 2.92 22.89 -17.00
C ASP A 110 3.55 24.25 -16.74
N LEU A 111 2.76 25.34 -16.79
CA LEU A 111 3.26 26.69 -16.54
C LEU A 111 3.72 26.90 -15.09
N TYR A 112 3.06 26.25 -14.13
CA TYR A 112 3.46 26.31 -12.72
C TYR A 112 4.76 25.55 -12.49
N TYR A 113 4.87 24.37 -13.08
CA TYR A 113 6.06 23.53 -13.01
C TYR A 113 7.28 24.23 -13.61
N TYR A 114 7.12 24.89 -14.75
CA TYR A 114 8.15 25.68 -15.41
C TYR A 114 8.65 26.84 -14.53
N LYS A 115 7.77 27.52 -13.83
CA LYS A 115 8.14 28.66 -12.97
C LYS A 115 8.88 28.27 -11.68
N SER A 116 8.72 27.02 -11.24
CA SER A 116 9.32 26.53 -9.99
C SER A 116 10.69 25.86 -10.18
N HIS A 117 11.10 25.60 -11.43
CA HIS A 117 12.34 24.91 -11.76
C HIS A 117 13.31 25.83 -12.53
N THR A 118 14.61 25.60 -12.37
CA THR A 118 15.65 26.36 -13.06
C THR A 118 15.65 26.12 -14.57
N TRP A 119 16.05 27.12 -15.35
CA TRP A 119 16.00 27.20 -16.80
C TRP A 119 16.67 26.05 -17.58
N SER A 120 17.40 25.15 -16.94
CA SER A 120 18.12 24.06 -17.59
C SER A 120 17.27 22.79 -17.83
N GLU A 121 16.09 22.69 -17.24
CA GLU A 121 15.20 21.53 -17.39
C GLU A 121 13.81 21.99 -17.79
N VAL A 122 13.41 21.65 -19.00
CA VAL A 122 12.01 21.78 -19.43
C VAL A 122 11.22 20.63 -18.79
N ALA A 123 10.92 20.79 -17.52
CA ALA A 123 10.09 19.82 -16.80
C ALA A 123 8.62 20.11 -17.11
N SER A 124 7.96 19.19 -17.78
CA SER A 124 6.51 19.16 -17.87
C SER A 124 5.93 18.59 -16.57
N ALA A 125 4.72 19.01 -16.23
CA ALA A 125 4.00 18.38 -15.13
C ALA A 125 3.81 16.88 -15.42
N PRO A 126 3.79 16.02 -14.38
CA PRO A 126 3.53 14.59 -14.57
C PRO A 126 2.25 14.35 -15.37
N GLU A 127 2.26 13.36 -16.25
CA GLU A 127 1.06 12.99 -17.05
C GLU A 127 -0.08 12.49 -16.16
N ASP A 128 0.26 11.77 -15.09
CA ASP A 128 -0.69 11.20 -14.13
C ASP A 128 -0.41 11.75 -12.72
N LYS A 129 -1.46 12.12 -12.00
CA LYS A 129 -1.44 12.31 -10.56
C LYS A 129 -1.85 11.00 -9.89
N LYS A 130 -0.87 10.27 -9.35
CA LYS A 130 -1.11 9.00 -8.68
C LYS A 130 -1.51 9.21 -7.22
N TYR A 131 -2.42 8.36 -6.74
CA TYR A 131 -2.70 8.24 -5.32
C TYR A 131 -1.71 7.27 -4.67
N GLY A 132 -1.28 7.60 -3.46
CA GLY A 132 -0.55 6.71 -2.56
C GLY A 132 -1.24 6.75 -1.20
N PHE A 133 -1.66 5.59 -0.72
CA PHE A 133 -2.30 5.46 0.58
C PHE A 133 -1.36 4.75 1.55
N THR A 134 -1.40 5.15 2.81
CA THR A 134 -0.84 4.41 3.93
C THR A 134 -1.94 4.23 4.94
N ILE A 135 -2.21 2.99 5.34
CA ILE A 135 -3.27 2.66 6.29
C ILE A 135 -2.65 1.97 7.49
N PHE A 136 -3.04 2.43 8.68
CA PHE A 136 -2.80 1.73 9.93
C PHE A 136 -4.08 1.00 10.30
N VAL A 137 -4.00 -0.32 10.46
CA VAL A 137 -5.16 -1.20 10.62
C VAL A 137 -5.07 -1.87 11.98
N GLU A 138 -6.16 -1.84 12.72
CA GLU A 138 -6.28 -2.56 13.98
C GLU A 138 -6.84 -3.97 13.71
N PRO A 139 -6.30 -5.00 14.36
CA PRO A 139 -6.83 -6.36 14.23
C PRO A 139 -8.17 -6.51 14.97
N ASP A 140 -8.94 -7.52 14.58
CA ASP A 140 -10.28 -7.80 15.07
C ASP A 140 -10.37 -7.92 16.59
N GLU A 141 -9.30 -8.44 17.24
CA GLU A 141 -9.25 -8.58 18.69
C GLU A 141 -9.36 -7.23 19.41
N VAL A 142 -8.85 -6.15 18.81
CA VAL A 142 -8.93 -4.80 19.39
C VAL A 142 -10.37 -4.30 19.36
N TYR A 143 -11.08 -4.50 18.23
CA TYR A 143 -12.49 -4.14 18.12
C TYR A 143 -13.37 -4.93 19.08
N LEU A 144 -13.17 -6.25 19.14
CA LEU A 144 -13.94 -7.13 20.02
C LEU A 144 -13.73 -6.73 21.48
N SER A 145 -12.50 -6.46 21.90
CA SER A 145 -12.20 -5.97 23.25
C SER A 145 -12.92 -4.65 23.56
N LYS A 146 -12.97 -3.74 22.57
CA LYS A 146 -13.68 -2.45 22.72
C LYS A 146 -15.19 -2.62 22.77
N PHE A 147 -15.76 -3.53 22.01
CA PHE A 147 -17.18 -3.84 22.07
C PHE A 147 -17.56 -4.34 23.46
N ASP A 148 -16.78 -5.26 24.03
CA ASP A 148 -16.99 -5.78 25.39
C ASP A 148 -16.89 -4.67 26.43
N GLU A 149 -15.84 -3.84 26.38
CA GLU A 149 -15.62 -2.71 27.28
C GLU A 149 -16.80 -1.73 27.29
N LEU A 150 -17.36 -1.44 26.10
CA LEU A 150 -18.42 -0.46 25.94
C LEU A 150 -19.84 -1.07 25.94
N GLY A 151 -19.95 -2.38 26.11
CA GLY A 151 -21.25 -3.10 26.12
C GLY A 151 -21.96 -3.01 24.78
N ILE A 152 -21.22 -3.10 23.65
CA ILE A 152 -21.74 -3.09 22.29
C ILE A 152 -22.06 -4.51 21.86
N SER A 153 -23.28 -4.75 21.41
CA SER A 153 -23.72 -6.07 20.94
C SER A 153 -23.46 -6.24 19.44
N THR A 154 -22.88 -7.38 19.06
CA THR A 154 -22.73 -7.77 17.64
C THR A 154 -23.93 -8.57 17.11
N ALA A 155 -24.97 -8.81 17.90
CA ALA A 155 -26.13 -9.61 17.53
C ALA A 155 -26.94 -9.03 16.35
N GLN A 156 -26.84 -7.71 16.11
CA GLN A 156 -27.50 -7.02 14.99
C GLN A 156 -26.59 -6.88 13.75
N GLY A 157 -25.44 -7.52 13.77
CA GLY A 157 -24.44 -7.46 12.71
C GLY A 157 -23.26 -6.55 13.01
N MET A 158 -22.15 -6.79 12.32
CA MET A 158 -20.88 -6.09 12.57
C MET A 158 -20.94 -4.60 12.17
N THR A 159 -21.57 -4.28 11.05
CA THR A 159 -21.77 -2.89 10.62
C THR A 159 -22.50 -2.06 11.67
N ARG A 160 -23.53 -2.64 12.32
CA ARG A 160 -24.25 -1.96 13.39
C ARG A 160 -23.37 -1.77 14.62
N ALA A 161 -22.61 -2.76 15.01
CA ALA A 161 -21.68 -2.67 16.14
C ALA A 161 -20.60 -1.60 15.90
N LEU A 162 -20.08 -1.48 14.68
CA LEU A 162 -19.13 -0.43 14.29
C LEU A 162 -19.77 0.97 14.37
N TYR A 163 -21.00 1.11 13.91
CA TYR A 163 -21.75 2.37 14.04
C TYR A 163 -21.94 2.74 15.52
N ASP A 164 -22.37 1.81 16.35
CA ASP A 164 -22.57 2.05 17.78
C ASP A 164 -21.24 2.40 18.48
N LEU A 165 -20.12 1.78 18.05
CA LEU A 165 -18.76 2.13 18.50
C LEU A 165 -18.42 3.57 18.14
N ALA A 166 -18.64 3.95 16.88
CA ALA A 166 -18.37 5.30 16.41
C ALA A 166 -19.19 6.34 17.20
N CYS A 167 -20.48 6.11 17.39
CA CYS A 167 -21.33 6.98 18.20
C CYS A 167 -20.81 7.12 19.65
N LYS A 168 -20.45 6.01 20.29
CA LYS A 168 -19.93 6.05 21.68
C LYS A 168 -18.60 6.81 21.81
N ILE A 169 -17.77 6.80 20.79
CA ILE A 169 -16.50 7.51 20.80
C ILE A 169 -16.65 8.98 20.41
N TYR A 170 -17.41 9.27 19.37
CA TYR A 170 -17.44 10.59 18.76
C TYR A 170 -18.58 11.49 19.22
N ASP A 171 -19.77 10.96 19.55
CA ASP A 171 -20.90 11.79 20.03
C ASP A 171 -20.53 12.63 21.28
N PRO A 172 -19.78 12.12 22.27
CA PRO A 172 -19.40 12.95 23.42
C PRO A 172 -18.54 14.15 23.05
N VAL A 173 -17.81 14.07 21.92
CA VAL A 173 -16.88 15.12 21.47
C VAL A 173 -17.54 16.04 20.45
N TYR A 174 -18.25 15.48 19.48
CA TYR A 174 -18.75 16.17 18.29
C TYR A 174 -20.27 16.24 18.22
N GLY A 175 -21.01 15.64 19.14
CA GLY A 175 -22.47 15.53 19.07
C GLY A 175 -23.23 16.86 18.99
N ASN A 176 -22.58 17.98 19.34
CA ASN A 176 -23.14 19.32 19.18
C ASN A 176 -22.68 20.05 17.91
N ASP A 177 -21.83 19.42 17.08
CA ASP A 177 -21.34 19.97 15.84
C ASP A 177 -22.38 19.76 14.73
N ALA A 178 -22.74 20.84 14.02
CA ALA A 178 -23.81 20.80 13.01
C ALA A 178 -23.38 19.98 11.78
N ASP A 179 -22.10 20.02 11.42
CA ASP A 179 -21.58 19.24 10.28
C ASP A 179 -21.51 17.75 10.61
N TYR A 180 -21.19 17.41 11.86
CA TYR A 180 -21.23 16.03 12.35
C TYR A 180 -22.63 15.45 12.39
N GLN A 181 -23.63 16.26 12.79
CA GLN A 181 -25.04 15.83 12.84
C GLN A 181 -25.66 15.67 11.44
N ALA A 182 -25.09 16.33 10.43
CA ALA A 182 -25.57 16.30 9.05
C ALA A 182 -24.94 15.17 8.20
N ALA A 183 -23.90 14.51 8.68
CA ALA A 183 -23.17 13.45 8.00
C ALA A 183 -23.76 12.06 8.29
#